data_83388684034431866f69f6f5bb68480d
#
_entry.id   83388684034431866f69f6f5bb68480d
#
_cell.length_a   1.000
_cell.length_b   1.000
_cell.length_c   1.000
_cell.angle_alpha   90.00
_cell.angle_beta   90.00
_cell.angle_gamma   90.00
#
_symmetry.space_group_name_H-M   'P 1'
#
loop_
_entity.id
_entity.type
_entity.pdbx_description
1 polymer ?
#
loop_
_entity_poly.entity_id
_entity_poly.type
_entity_poly.pdbx_seq_one_letter_code
_entity_poly.pdbx_strand_id
1 'polypeptide(L)'
;MQRIGKSDTIRKIQRKGIAMEIIKSRKLKYEYVKYDDNGQPCESYTAVKDVDLDVKAGQFISILGHNGSGKSTLAKHINALLLPTEGSMWIDGTDTKSMEQLWKIRQKAGMVFQNPDNQIIGTVVEEDVGFGPENVGIPTGKIWKRVDKSLESVGMTAFRHRSPNKLSGGQKQRVAIAGVLAMHPKCIILDEPTAMLDPNGRKEVLAAVHELNRTEGITVILITHYMEEVIDSDKVFVMDQGQVVMEGTPREIFSRVEELKKYRLDVPQVTLLAHELKKAGVDLPDGILTTKELVDKLCH
;
A
#
# COMPACT_ATOMS: atom_id res chain seq x y z
N MET A 1 -27.37 -20.52 21.70
CA MET A 1 -26.30 -19.86 22.49
C MET A 1 -25.21 -19.41 21.53
N GLN A 2 -25.22 -18.11 21.20
CA GLN A 2 -24.33 -17.50 20.21
C GLN A 2 -22.93 -17.35 20.81
N ARG A 3 -21.91 -17.88 20.11
CA ARG A 3 -20.51 -17.55 20.36
C ARG A 3 -20.24 -16.15 19.79
N ILE A 4 -20.43 -15.12 20.59
CA ILE A 4 -19.93 -13.77 20.31
C ILE A 4 -18.41 -13.85 20.38
N GLY A 5 -17.75 -13.61 19.24
CA GLY A 5 -16.35 -13.86 19.03
C GLY A 5 -15.44 -12.98 19.90
N LYS A 6 -14.47 -13.60 20.55
CA LYS A 6 -13.36 -12.95 21.28
C LYS A 6 -12.59 -11.90 20.43
N SER A 7 -12.70 -11.96 19.10
CA SER A 7 -12.12 -11.03 18.14
C SER A 7 -12.65 -9.59 18.27
N ASP A 8 -13.97 -9.40 18.47
CA ASP A 8 -14.57 -8.07 18.53
C ASP A 8 -14.27 -7.33 19.83
N THR A 9 -14.07 -8.07 20.92
CA THR A 9 -13.72 -7.52 22.22
C THR A 9 -12.28 -7.01 22.25
N ILE A 10 -11.34 -7.73 21.60
CA ILE A 10 -9.93 -7.32 21.47
C ILE A 10 -9.83 -6.05 20.60
N ARG A 11 -10.61 -5.95 19.53
CA ARG A 11 -10.68 -4.73 18.68
C ARG A 11 -11.20 -3.49 19.44
N LYS A 12 -12.18 -3.65 20.34
CA LYS A 12 -12.70 -2.55 21.16
C LYS A 12 -11.69 -2.07 22.22
N ILE A 13 -10.84 -2.95 22.73
CA ILE A 13 -9.82 -2.62 23.72
C ILE A 13 -8.61 -1.92 23.06
N GLN A 14 -8.19 -2.35 21.87
CA GLN A 14 -7.12 -1.68 21.11
C GLN A 14 -7.51 -0.28 20.59
N ARG A 15 -8.80 -0.01 20.34
CA ARG A 15 -9.28 1.32 19.91
C ARG A 15 -9.33 2.38 21.03
N LYS A 16 -9.11 2.03 22.29
CA LYS A 16 -9.06 2.97 23.44
C LYS A 16 -7.65 3.31 23.94
N GLY A 17 -6.60 2.66 23.43
CA GLY A 17 -5.21 3.10 23.61
C GLY A 17 -4.85 4.12 22.54
N ILE A 18 -4.01 5.09 22.85
CA ILE A 18 -3.43 6.05 21.90
C ILE A 18 -2.89 5.25 20.73
N ALA A 19 -3.55 5.33 19.55
CA ALA A 19 -3.18 4.54 18.38
C ALA A 19 -1.76 4.96 17.98
N MET A 20 -0.80 4.04 18.16
CA MET A 20 0.62 4.30 17.90
C MET A 20 0.82 4.55 16.41
N GLU A 21 1.45 5.68 16.08
CA GLU A 21 1.85 5.98 14.71
C GLU A 21 2.90 4.97 14.25
N ILE A 22 2.60 4.24 13.19
CA ILE A 22 3.52 3.26 12.61
C ILE A 22 4.44 3.91 11.57
N ILE A 23 3.93 4.92 10.85
CA ILE A 23 4.69 5.72 9.90
C ILE A 23 4.45 7.18 10.24
N LYS A 24 5.54 7.93 10.33
CA LYS A 24 5.51 9.37 10.56
C LYS A 24 6.56 10.04 9.70
N SER A 25 6.21 11.12 9.00
CA SER A 25 7.19 11.99 8.37
C SER A 25 6.96 13.45 8.72
N ARG A 26 8.04 14.24 8.70
CA ARG A 26 7.97 15.68 8.90
C ARG A 26 8.92 16.36 7.93
N LYS A 27 8.35 17.26 7.11
CA LYS A 27 9.04 18.03 6.07
C LYS A 27 9.96 17.15 5.22
N LEU A 28 9.46 15.95 4.88
CA LEU A 28 10.23 14.99 4.11
C LEU A 28 10.52 15.55 2.73
N LYS A 29 11.81 15.68 2.39
CA LYS A 29 12.27 16.09 1.08
C LYS A 29 13.25 15.08 0.52
N TYR A 30 13.18 14.87 -0.79
CA TYR A 30 14.13 14.02 -1.49
C TYR A 30 14.44 14.56 -2.89
N GLU A 31 15.74 14.65 -3.18
CA GLU A 31 16.28 15.08 -4.46
C GLU A 31 17.09 13.95 -5.10
N TYR A 32 16.77 13.63 -6.35
CA TYR A 32 17.65 12.84 -7.18
C TYR A 32 18.71 13.75 -7.78
N VAL A 33 19.98 13.39 -7.64
CA VAL A 33 21.11 14.08 -8.23
C VAL A 33 21.74 13.19 -9.29
N LYS A 34 21.89 13.70 -10.50
CA LYS A 34 22.70 13.07 -11.54
C LYS A 34 24.11 13.61 -11.48
N TYR A 35 25.06 12.75 -11.71
CA TYR A 35 26.46 13.06 -11.77
C TYR A 35 26.97 12.86 -13.20
N ASP A 36 27.86 13.74 -13.64
CA ASP A 36 28.59 13.59 -14.91
C ASP A 36 29.68 12.49 -14.82
N ASP A 37 30.37 12.25 -15.95
CA ASP A 37 31.44 11.27 -16.03
C ASP A 37 32.65 11.58 -15.10
N ASN A 38 32.75 12.82 -14.60
CA ASN A 38 33.78 13.27 -13.68
C ASN A 38 33.33 13.20 -12.21
N GLY A 39 32.09 12.70 -11.95
CA GLY A 39 31.52 12.63 -10.61
C GLY A 39 31.03 13.97 -10.06
N GLN A 40 30.83 15.00 -10.91
CA GLN A 40 30.27 16.28 -10.51
C GLN A 40 28.74 16.28 -10.68
N PRO A 41 27.99 16.87 -9.73
CA PRO A 41 26.55 16.98 -9.86
C PRO A 41 26.20 17.89 -11.05
N CYS A 42 25.45 17.36 -12.04
CA CYS A 42 25.10 18.08 -13.25
C CYS A 42 23.60 18.43 -13.33
N GLU A 43 22.73 17.67 -12.67
CA GLU A 43 21.28 17.91 -12.69
C GLU A 43 20.67 17.41 -11.38
N SER A 44 19.72 18.16 -10.82
CA SER A 44 18.94 17.68 -9.67
C SER A 44 17.44 17.79 -9.92
N TYR A 45 16.69 16.84 -9.38
CA TYR A 45 15.23 16.81 -9.46
C TYR A 45 14.64 16.48 -8.09
N THR A 46 13.81 17.40 -7.57
CA THR A 46 13.12 17.18 -6.29
C THR A 46 11.88 16.33 -6.52
N ALA A 47 11.93 15.09 -6.06
CA ALA A 47 10.86 14.10 -6.25
C ALA A 47 9.84 14.09 -5.11
N VAL A 48 10.24 14.50 -3.89
CA VAL A 48 9.38 14.65 -2.71
C VAL A 48 9.69 16.00 -2.07
N LYS A 49 8.66 16.78 -1.73
CA LYS A 49 8.78 18.16 -1.21
C LYS A 49 7.89 18.32 0.02
N ASP A 50 8.52 18.55 1.19
CA ASP A 50 7.86 18.92 2.44
C ASP A 50 6.66 18.03 2.83
N VAL A 51 6.80 16.70 2.65
CA VAL A 51 5.71 15.75 2.91
C VAL A 51 5.63 15.39 4.39
N ASP A 52 4.48 15.68 4.98
CA ASP A 52 4.09 15.25 6.31
C ASP A 52 3.09 14.09 6.20
N LEU A 53 3.35 12.99 6.93
CA LEU A 53 2.48 11.83 7.00
C LEU A 53 2.31 11.39 8.44
N ASP A 54 1.09 11.00 8.81
CA ASP A 54 0.78 10.31 10.04
C ASP A 54 -0.12 9.12 9.72
N VAL A 55 0.43 7.89 9.89
CA VAL A 55 -0.29 6.63 9.66
C VAL A 55 -0.31 5.82 10.94
N LYS A 56 -1.49 5.42 11.37
CA LYS A 56 -1.69 4.60 12.58
C LYS A 56 -1.59 3.12 12.24
N ALA A 57 -1.14 2.33 13.22
CA ALA A 57 -1.08 0.88 13.08
C ALA A 57 -2.45 0.29 12.73
N GLY A 58 -2.46 -0.65 11.78
CA GLY A 58 -3.65 -1.37 11.30
C GLY A 58 -4.51 -0.60 10.30
N GLN A 59 -4.15 0.64 9.91
CA GLN A 59 -4.86 1.35 8.86
C GLN A 59 -4.57 0.79 7.47
N PHE A 60 -5.57 0.90 6.59
CA PHE A 60 -5.42 0.74 5.15
C PHE A 60 -5.38 2.12 4.50
N ILE A 61 -4.20 2.52 4.03
CA ILE A 61 -3.94 3.84 3.45
C ILE A 61 -3.72 3.70 1.95
N SER A 62 -4.33 4.57 1.17
CA SER A 62 -4.00 4.69 -0.26
C SER A 62 -3.28 6.00 -0.58
N ILE A 63 -2.32 5.92 -1.50
CA ILE A 63 -1.61 7.08 -2.06
C ILE A 63 -1.94 7.14 -3.54
N LEU A 64 -2.70 8.17 -3.93
CA LEU A 64 -3.08 8.48 -5.29
C LEU A 64 -2.19 9.55 -5.90
N GLY A 65 -2.09 9.55 -7.21
CA GLY A 65 -1.40 10.58 -7.98
C GLY A 65 -1.09 10.11 -9.40
N HIS A 66 -0.88 11.02 -10.33
CA HIS A 66 -0.45 10.67 -11.68
C HIS A 66 1.00 10.15 -11.72
N ASN A 67 1.43 9.60 -12.85
CA ASN A 67 2.81 9.14 -13.03
C ASN A 67 3.79 10.30 -12.89
N GLY A 68 4.85 10.10 -12.10
CA GLY A 68 5.84 11.14 -11.79
C GLY A 68 5.47 12.08 -10.63
N SER A 69 4.33 11.87 -9.94
CA SER A 69 3.95 12.70 -8.78
C SER A 69 4.76 12.45 -7.50
N GLY A 70 5.67 11.46 -7.48
CA GLY A 70 6.55 11.18 -6.33
C GLY A 70 6.12 9.98 -5.47
N LYS A 71 5.03 9.29 -5.76
CA LYS A 71 4.47 8.18 -4.96
C LYS A 71 5.47 7.05 -4.68
N SER A 72 6.08 6.49 -5.72
CA SER A 72 7.05 5.40 -5.56
C SER A 72 8.33 5.84 -4.85
N THR A 73 8.71 7.12 -4.98
CA THR A 73 9.80 7.71 -4.20
C THR A 73 9.43 7.77 -2.72
N LEU A 74 8.22 8.24 -2.39
CA LEU A 74 7.72 8.24 -1.02
C LEU A 74 7.63 6.82 -0.44
N ALA A 75 7.14 5.84 -1.21
CA ALA A 75 7.13 4.43 -0.83
C ALA A 75 8.50 3.90 -0.41
N LYS A 76 9.52 4.21 -1.21
CA LYS A 76 10.91 3.81 -0.93
C LYS A 76 11.48 4.43 0.33
N HIS A 77 11.00 5.59 0.77
CA HIS A 77 11.35 6.18 2.07
C HIS A 77 10.71 5.40 3.23
N ILE A 78 9.48 4.93 3.08
CA ILE A 78 8.79 4.15 4.13
C ILE A 78 9.54 2.84 4.41
N ASN A 79 10.10 2.20 3.39
CA ASN A 79 10.93 0.99 3.56
C ASN A 79 12.42 1.31 3.83
N ALA A 80 12.80 2.60 3.92
CA ALA A 80 14.19 3.05 4.04
C ALA A 80 15.12 2.51 2.92
N LEU A 81 14.60 2.31 1.70
CA LEU A 81 15.41 2.11 0.49
C LEU A 81 16.04 3.43 0.03
N LEU A 82 15.32 4.54 0.26
CA LEU A 82 15.83 5.90 0.09
C LEU A 82 15.83 6.58 1.46
N LEU A 83 16.82 7.43 1.70
CA LEU A 83 16.90 8.22 2.91
C LEU A 83 16.58 9.67 2.59
N PRO A 84 15.88 10.41 3.49
CA PRO A 84 15.55 11.81 3.26
C PRO A 84 16.78 12.68 3.02
N THR A 85 16.75 13.52 1.99
CA THR A 85 17.74 14.60 1.78
C THR A 85 17.58 15.64 2.89
N GLU A 86 16.33 16.02 3.18
CA GLU A 86 15.97 16.91 4.28
C GLU A 86 14.71 16.37 4.99
N GLY A 87 14.41 16.91 6.18
CA GLY A 87 13.32 16.42 7.01
C GLY A 87 13.62 15.06 7.63
N SER A 88 12.60 14.34 8.08
CA SER A 88 12.76 13.06 8.77
C SER A 88 11.58 12.12 8.51
N MET A 89 11.85 10.81 8.58
CA MET A 89 10.84 9.77 8.58
C MET A 89 11.12 8.74 9.68
N TRP A 90 10.07 8.33 10.37
CA TRP A 90 10.13 7.32 11.42
C TRP A 90 9.21 6.15 11.09
N ILE A 91 9.70 4.94 11.29
CA ILE A 91 8.95 3.70 11.15
C ILE A 91 8.93 3.00 12.50
N ASP A 92 7.74 2.80 13.04
CA ASP A 92 7.55 2.20 14.36
C ASP A 92 8.44 2.88 15.42
N GLY A 93 8.49 4.23 15.38
CA GLY A 93 9.28 5.09 16.26
C GLY A 93 10.79 5.14 15.98
N THR A 94 11.29 4.42 14.96
CA THR A 94 12.72 4.39 14.59
C THR A 94 12.96 5.34 13.42
N ASP A 95 13.91 6.27 13.55
CA ASP A 95 14.33 7.19 12.47
C ASP A 95 15.01 6.41 11.35
N THR A 96 14.57 6.63 10.10
CA THR A 96 15.14 5.97 8.92
C THR A 96 16.59 6.38 8.63
N LYS A 97 17.07 7.50 9.17
CA LYS A 97 18.48 7.93 9.07
C LYS A 97 19.43 7.13 9.98
N SER A 98 18.90 6.33 10.91
CA SER A 98 19.70 5.48 11.78
C SER A 98 20.23 4.27 11.00
N MET A 99 21.43 4.37 10.46
CA MET A 99 22.07 3.33 9.63
C MET A 99 22.10 1.95 10.32
N GLU A 100 22.37 1.92 11.63
CA GLU A 100 22.41 0.70 12.43
C GLU A 100 21.04 0.00 12.56
N GLN A 101 19.95 0.75 12.37
CA GLN A 101 18.57 0.25 12.50
C GLN A 101 17.90 -0.05 11.16
N LEU A 102 18.54 0.25 10.02
CA LEU A 102 17.93 0.11 8.68
C LEU A 102 17.39 -1.30 8.45
N TRP A 103 18.15 -2.31 8.87
CA TRP A 103 17.72 -3.70 8.73
C TRP A 103 16.42 -4.00 9.47
N LYS A 104 16.29 -3.51 10.71
CA LYS A 104 15.08 -3.67 11.52
C LYS A 104 13.89 -2.89 10.92
N ILE A 105 14.16 -1.72 10.34
CA ILE A 105 13.14 -0.92 9.66
C ILE A 105 12.59 -1.70 8.46
N ARG A 106 13.48 -2.25 7.62
CA ARG A 106 13.09 -3.05 6.44
C ARG A 106 12.35 -4.33 6.79
N GLN A 107 12.63 -4.94 7.93
CA GLN A 107 11.84 -6.06 8.44
C GLN A 107 10.43 -5.63 8.87
N LYS A 108 10.27 -4.43 9.47
CA LYS A 108 8.99 -3.92 9.95
C LYS A 108 8.10 -3.38 8.82
N ALA A 109 8.70 -2.78 7.82
CA ALA A 109 8.03 -2.17 6.67
C ALA A 109 8.45 -2.90 5.39
N GLY A 110 7.73 -3.97 5.06
CA GLY A 110 7.99 -4.76 3.86
C GLY A 110 7.46 -4.07 2.60
N MET A 111 8.16 -4.19 1.48
CA MET A 111 7.77 -3.56 0.21
C MET A 111 7.58 -4.61 -0.88
N VAL A 112 6.49 -4.46 -1.63
CA VAL A 112 6.17 -5.23 -2.84
C VAL A 112 6.22 -4.26 -4.02
N PHE A 113 7.00 -4.60 -5.03
CA PHE A 113 7.21 -3.78 -6.22
C PHE A 113 6.15 -4.05 -7.29
N GLN A 114 6.03 -3.10 -8.22
CA GLN A 114 5.07 -3.13 -9.31
C GLN A 114 5.18 -4.40 -10.18
N ASN A 115 6.42 -4.82 -10.51
CA ASN A 115 6.67 -6.01 -11.30
C ASN A 115 7.17 -7.16 -10.41
N PRO A 116 6.37 -8.22 -10.21
CA PRO A 116 6.78 -9.36 -9.40
C PRO A 116 7.97 -10.15 -9.99
N ASP A 117 8.20 -10.11 -11.31
CA ASP A 117 9.32 -10.78 -11.92
C ASP A 117 10.67 -10.17 -11.51
N ASN A 118 10.70 -8.91 -11.08
CA ASN A 118 11.89 -8.26 -10.55
C ASN A 118 12.13 -8.57 -9.06
N GLN A 119 11.18 -9.21 -8.40
CA GLN A 119 11.22 -9.50 -6.96
C GLN A 119 11.40 -10.99 -6.67
N ILE A 120 10.75 -11.85 -7.46
CA ILE A 120 10.81 -13.31 -7.31
C ILE A 120 12.14 -13.80 -7.88
N ILE A 121 12.94 -14.49 -7.06
CA ILE A 121 14.27 -15.00 -7.41
C ILE A 121 14.36 -16.52 -7.27
N GLY A 122 13.46 -17.15 -6.51
CA GLY A 122 13.42 -18.59 -6.28
C GLY A 122 12.99 -19.37 -7.52
N THR A 123 13.47 -20.61 -7.65
CA THR A 123 13.04 -21.54 -8.69
C THR A 123 11.76 -22.26 -8.33
N VAL A 124 11.43 -22.32 -7.06
CA VAL A 124 10.23 -22.90 -6.45
C VAL A 124 9.59 -21.86 -5.54
N VAL A 125 8.26 -21.77 -5.54
CA VAL A 125 7.49 -20.79 -4.77
C VAL A 125 7.83 -20.81 -3.27
N GLU A 126 7.88 -21.98 -2.65
CA GLU A 126 8.17 -22.05 -1.20
C GLU A 126 9.58 -21.60 -0.84
N GLU A 127 10.56 -21.81 -1.72
CA GLU A 127 11.94 -21.36 -1.53
C GLU A 127 12.00 -19.83 -1.61
N ASP A 128 11.30 -19.24 -2.59
CA ASP A 128 11.23 -17.80 -2.74
C ASP A 128 10.61 -17.12 -1.50
N VAL A 129 9.48 -17.65 -1.02
CA VAL A 129 8.83 -17.15 0.20
C VAL A 129 9.70 -17.34 1.45
N GLY A 130 10.48 -18.42 1.50
CA GLY A 130 11.41 -18.71 2.59
C GLY A 130 12.69 -17.86 2.59
N PHE A 131 13.06 -17.29 1.46
CA PHE A 131 14.31 -16.57 1.26
C PHE A 131 14.52 -15.39 2.22
N GLY A 132 13.47 -14.57 2.42
CA GLY A 132 13.55 -13.44 3.36
C GLY A 132 13.83 -13.87 4.80
N PRO A 133 13.03 -14.76 5.40
CA PRO A 133 13.28 -15.31 6.73
C PRO A 133 14.65 -15.99 6.90
N GLU A 134 15.15 -16.68 5.87
CA GLU A 134 16.46 -17.33 5.87
C GLU A 134 17.57 -16.30 6.00
N ASN A 135 17.53 -15.24 5.20
CA ASN A 135 18.53 -14.15 5.22
C ASN A 135 18.63 -13.40 6.56
N VAL A 136 17.56 -13.42 7.36
CA VAL A 136 17.57 -12.83 8.70
C VAL A 136 17.87 -13.83 9.80
N GLY A 137 18.30 -15.05 9.43
CA GLY A 137 18.75 -16.07 10.38
C GLY A 137 17.63 -16.73 11.20
N ILE A 138 16.40 -16.78 10.68
CA ILE A 138 15.32 -17.51 11.34
C ILE A 138 15.63 -19.01 11.30
N PRO A 139 15.50 -19.74 12.41
CA PRO A 139 15.70 -21.20 12.43
C PRO A 139 14.79 -21.92 11.42
N THR A 140 15.35 -22.89 10.67
CA THR A 140 14.67 -23.60 9.56
C THR A 140 13.27 -24.10 9.92
N GLY A 141 13.09 -24.71 11.09
CA GLY A 141 11.77 -25.21 11.53
C GLY A 141 10.72 -24.11 11.76
N LYS A 142 11.15 -22.83 11.94
CA LYS A 142 10.25 -21.68 12.01
C LYS A 142 10.00 -21.08 10.62
N ILE A 143 10.97 -21.17 9.70
CA ILE A 143 10.85 -20.68 8.31
C ILE A 143 9.66 -21.36 7.65
N TRP A 144 9.62 -22.71 7.63
CA TRP A 144 8.56 -23.46 6.98
C TRP A 144 7.17 -23.14 7.53
N LYS A 145 7.05 -22.95 8.85
CA LYS A 145 5.77 -22.51 9.46
C LYS A 145 5.34 -21.12 8.98
N ARG A 146 6.29 -20.22 8.76
CA ARG A 146 6.00 -18.88 8.21
C ARG A 146 5.62 -18.96 6.74
N VAL A 147 6.33 -19.77 5.96
CA VAL A 147 6.01 -20.03 4.54
C VAL A 147 4.59 -20.58 4.41
N ASP A 148 4.24 -21.62 5.18
CA ASP A 148 2.90 -22.22 5.16
C ASP A 148 1.82 -21.17 5.43
N LYS A 149 1.95 -20.42 6.53
CA LYS A 149 1.00 -19.39 6.91
C LYS A 149 0.90 -18.29 5.86
N SER A 150 2.02 -17.82 5.32
CA SER A 150 2.05 -16.75 4.33
C SER A 150 1.41 -17.17 3.01
N LEU A 151 1.67 -18.38 2.54
CA LEU A 151 1.03 -18.92 1.34
C LEU A 151 -0.48 -19.15 1.54
N GLU A 152 -0.89 -19.61 2.72
CA GLU A 152 -2.30 -19.73 3.07
C GLU A 152 -3.02 -18.38 3.06
N SER A 153 -2.41 -17.36 3.68
CA SER A 153 -2.99 -16.01 3.79
C SER A 153 -3.23 -15.33 2.42
N VAL A 154 -2.49 -15.71 1.39
CA VAL A 154 -2.68 -15.19 0.01
C VAL A 154 -3.32 -16.19 -0.95
N GLY A 155 -3.80 -17.36 -0.45
CA GLY A 155 -4.45 -18.39 -1.25
C GLY A 155 -3.52 -19.09 -2.25
N MET A 156 -2.22 -19.24 -1.92
CA MET A 156 -1.21 -19.81 -2.81
C MET A 156 -0.67 -21.18 -2.37
N THR A 157 -1.26 -21.82 -1.35
CA THR A 157 -0.82 -23.11 -0.81
C THR A 157 -0.73 -24.21 -1.87
N ALA A 158 -1.70 -24.29 -2.79
CA ALA A 158 -1.72 -25.29 -3.87
C ALA A 158 -0.59 -25.11 -4.89
N PHE A 159 0.09 -23.96 -4.90
CA PHE A 159 1.16 -23.62 -5.83
C PHE A 159 2.55 -23.73 -5.20
N ARG A 160 2.64 -24.15 -3.96
CA ARG A 160 3.84 -24.20 -3.12
C ARG A 160 5.07 -24.76 -3.83
N HIS A 161 4.91 -25.91 -4.50
CA HIS A 161 5.99 -26.62 -5.18
C HIS A 161 6.10 -26.29 -6.70
N ARG A 162 5.39 -25.26 -7.16
CA ARG A 162 5.46 -24.85 -8.56
C ARG A 162 6.63 -23.88 -8.79
N SER A 163 7.12 -23.91 -10.04
CA SER A 163 8.02 -22.86 -10.51
C SER A 163 7.24 -21.55 -10.70
N PRO A 164 7.74 -20.41 -10.23
CA PRO A 164 7.13 -19.09 -10.44
C PRO A 164 6.89 -18.77 -11.93
N ASN A 165 7.73 -19.27 -12.84
CA ASN A 165 7.58 -19.07 -14.28
C ASN A 165 6.31 -19.70 -14.87
N LYS A 166 5.65 -20.61 -14.13
CA LYS A 166 4.39 -21.27 -14.54
C LYS A 166 3.16 -20.62 -13.88
N LEU A 167 3.32 -19.47 -13.23
CA LEU A 167 2.25 -18.74 -12.56
C LEU A 167 1.75 -17.59 -13.43
N SER A 168 0.46 -17.25 -13.29
CA SER A 168 -0.09 -16.00 -13.85
C SER A 168 0.49 -14.78 -13.12
N GLY A 169 0.37 -13.59 -13.73
CA GLY A 169 0.84 -12.36 -13.11
C GLY A 169 0.25 -12.12 -11.72
N GLY A 170 -1.08 -12.33 -11.54
CA GLY A 170 -1.74 -12.21 -10.24
C GLY A 170 -1.27 -13.25 -9.22
N GLN A 171 -0.97 -14.47 -9.66
CA GLN A 171 -0.38 -15.49 -8.80
C GLN A 171 1.05 -15.13 -8.38
N LYS A 172 1.88 -14.65 -9.30
CA LYS A 172 3.23 -14.14 -8.99
C LYS A 172 3.17 -12.99 -7.98
N GLN A 173 2.25 -12.05 -8.16
CA GLN A 173 2.08 -10.94 -7.23
C GLN A 173 1.71 -11.41 -5.84
N ARG A 174 0.82 -12.39 -5.72
CA ARG A 174 0.47 -12.99 -4.41
C ARG A 174 1.65 -13.74 -3.78
N VAL A 175 2.49 -14.40 -4.57
CA VAL A 175 3.74 -15.01 -4.08
C VAL A 175 4.70 -13.93 -3.56
N ALA A 176 4.89 -12.83 -4.29
CA ALA A 176 5.72 -11.72 -3.83
C ALA A 176 5.20 -11.12 -2.51
N ILE A 177 3.87 -10.97 -2.36
CA ILE A 177 3.23 -10.57 -1.10
C ILE A 177 3.53 -11.59 0.01
N ALA A 178 3.39 -12.91 -0.27
CA ALA A 178 3.70 -13.97 0.70
C ALA A 178 5.15 -13.92 1.19
N GLY A 179 6.11 -13.66 0.30
CA GLY A 179 7.54 -13.51 0.64
C GLY A 179 7.76 -12.36 1.63
N VAL A 180 7.07 -11.24 1.44
CA VAL A 180 7.10 -10.11 2.37
C VAL A 180 6.44 -10.48 3.71
N LEU A 181 5.28 -11.14 3.69
CA LEU A 181 4.55 -11.55 4.89
C LEU A 181 5.34 -12.55 5.75
N ALA A 182 6.13 -13.42 5.15
CA ALA A 182 6.97 -14.39 5.87
C ALA A 182 8.02 -13.72 6.79
N MET A 183 8.34 -12.45 6.51
CA MET A 183 9.17 -11.60 7.38
C MET A 183 8.44 -11.12 8.65
N HIS A 184 7.10 -11.30 8.75
CA HIS A 184 6.24 -10.77 9.80
C HIS A 184 6.32 -9.24 9.94
N PRO A 185 6.08 -8.48 8.86
CA PRO A 185 6.13 -7.03 8.91
C PRO A 185 4.95 -6.46 9.71
N LYS A 186 5.12 -5.25 10.25
CA LYS A 186 4.04 -4.45 10.84
C LYS A 186 3.27 -3.64 9.79
N CYS A 187 3.94 -3.34 8.69
CA CYS A 187 3.41 -2.57 7.57
C CYS A 187 3.85 -3.20 6.25
N ILE A 188 2.97 -3.25 5.27
CA ILE A 188 3.27 -3.64 3.90
C ILE A 188 3.02 -2.46 2.96
N ILE A 189 3.99 -2.15 2.12
CA ILE A 189 3.91 -1.14 1.08
C ILE A 189 3.76 -1.84 -0.26
N LEU A 190 2.71 -1.52 -1.00
CA LEU A 190 2.38 -2.10 -2.29
C LEU A 190 2.50 -0.99 -3.35
N ASP A 191 3.57 -1.01 -4.13
CA ASP A 191 3.82 0.00 -5.17
C ASP A 191 3.20 -0.48 -6.49
N GLU A 192 2.00 0.02 -6.80
CA GLU A 192 1.21 -0.32 -7.98
C GLU A 192 1.05 -1.84 -8.22
N PRO A 193 0.62 -2.63 -7.21
CA PRO A 193 0.70 -4.09 -7.24
C PRO A 193 -0.21 -4.72 -8.31
N THR A 194 -1.10 -3.96 -8.89
CA THR A 194 -2.15 -4.43 -9.82
C THR A 194 -1.96 -3.91 -11.25
N ALA A 195 -0.97 -3.02 -11.49
CA ALA A 195 -0.81 -2.31 -12.74
C ALA A 195 -0.59 -3.24 -13.96
N MET A 196 0.04 -4.39 -13.74
CA MET A 196 0.35 -5.37 -14.79
C MET A 196 -0.62 -6.55 -14.85
N LEU A 197 -1.76 -6.47 -14.13
CA LEU A 197 -2.71 -7.57 -13.98
C LEU A 197 -3.98 -7.36 -14.81
N ASP A 198 -4.56 -8.47 -15.25
CA ASP A 198 -5.91 -8.51 -15.78
C ASP A 198 -6.96 -8.19 -14.69
N PRO A 199 -8.21 -7.86 -15.04
CA PRO A 199 -9.23 -7.48 -14.06
C PRO A 199 -9.50 -8.52 -12.96
N ASN A 200 -9.37 -9.81 -13.26
CA ASN A 200 -9.56 -10.87 -12.27
C ASN A 200 -8.37 -10.94 -11.31
N GLY A 201 -7.14 -10.91 -11.83
CA GLY A 201 -5.93 -10.87 -11.01
C GLY A 201 -5.89 -9.66 -10.07
N ARG A 202 -6.35 -8.48 -10.53
CA ARG A 202 -6.49 -7.30 -9.65
C ARG A 202 -7.41 -7.56 -8.46
N LYS A 203 -8.61 -8.08 -8.73
CA LYS A 203 -9.59 -8.39 -7.67
C LYS A 203 -9.04 -9.40 -6.67
N GLU A 204 -8.35 -10.44 -7.13
CA GLU A 204 -7.77 -11.48 -6.28
C GLU A 204 -6.66 -10.91 -5.38
N VAL A 205 -5.76 -10.08 -5.93
CA VAL A 205 -4.69 -9.44 -5.15
C VAL A 205 -5.25 -8.48 -4.13
N LEU A 206 -6.18 -7.60 -4.51
CA LEU A 206 -6.80 -6.65 -3.59
C LEU A 206 -7.59 -7.35 -2.48
N ALA A 207 -8.37 -8.39 -2.83
CA ALA A 207 -9.11 -9.17 -1.85
C ALA A 207 -8.15 -9.81 -0.81
N ALA A 208 -7.03 -10.37 -1.25
CA ALA A 208 -6.02 -10.94 -0.35
C ALA A 208 -5.42 -9.87 0.58
N VAL A 209 -5.10 -8.67 0.05
CA VAL A 209 -4.53 -7.57 0.84
C VAL A 209 -5.53 -7.01 1.85
N HIS A 210 -6.79 -6.82 1.47
CA HIS A 210 -7.84 -6.40 2.39
C HIS A 210 -8.09 -7.44 3.49
N GLU A 211 -8.08 -8.73 3.14
CA GLU A 211 -8.23 -9.80 4.12
C GLU A 211 -7.07 -9.80 5.12
N LEU A 212 -5.82 -9.64 4.67
CA LEU A 212 -4.64 -9.50 5.53
C LEU A 212 -4.76 -8.32 6.51
N ASN A 213 -5.15 -7.15 6.02
CA ASN A 213 -5.36 -5.98 6.88
C ASN A 213 -6.46 -6.26 7.92
N ARG A 214 -7.57 -6.88 7.49
CA ARG A 214 -8.72 -7.15 8.34
C ARG A 214 -8.46 -8.21 9.40
N THR A 215 -7.79 -9.31 9.05
CA THR A 215 -7.62 -10.49 9.92
C THR A 215 -6.34 -10.43 10.76
N GLU A 216 -5.24 -9.97 10.18
CA GLU A 216 -3.95 -9.91 10.85
C GLU A 216 -3.63 -8.51 11.43
N GLY A 217 -4.41 -7.48 11.09
CA GLY A 217 -4.20 -6.11 11.55
C GLY A 217 -2.94 -5.44 10.99
N ILE A 218 -2.39 -5.96 9.88
CA ILE A 218 -1.22 -5.39 9.22
C ILE A 218 -1.59 -4.03 8.64
N THR A 219 -0.75 -3.02 8.84
CA THR A 219 -0.90 -1.72 8.18
C THR A 219 -0.60 -1.87 6.70
N VAL A 220 -1.45 -1.32 5.83
CA VAL A 220 -1.27 -1.37 4.38
C VAL A 220 -1.11 0.03 3.82
N ILE A 221 -0.09 0.22 2.99
CA ILE A 221 0.08 1.39 2.12
C ILE A 221 -0.05 0.92 0.69
N LEU A 222 -1.16 1.26 0.05
CA LEU A 222 -1.44 0.95 -1.34
C LEU A 222 -1.14 2.18 -2.21
N ILE A 223 -0.19 2.07 -3.11
CA ILE A 223 0.05 3.07 -4.14
C ILE A 223 -0.63 2.58 -5.40
N THR A 224 -1.49 3.41 -5.96
CA THR A 224 -2.23 3.08 -7.18
C THR A 224 -2.61 4.34 -7.95
N HIS A 225 -2.94 4.17 -9.21
CA HIS A 225 -3.60 5.18 -10.03
C HIS A 225 -5.04 4.76 -10.42
N TYR A 226 -5.53 3.64 -9.88
CA TYR A 226 -6.90 3.16 -10.10
C TYR A 226 -7.81 3.61 -8.95
N MET A 227 -8.80 4.42 -9.27
CA MET A 227 -9.69 5.04 -8.28
C MET A 227 -10.56 4.00 -7.55
N GLU A 228 -10.94 2.93 -8.24
CA GLU A 228 -11.77 1.86 -7.68
C GLU A 228 -11.04 1.07 -6.57
N GLU A 229 -9.71 1.03 -6.59
CA GLU A 229 -8.90 0.31 -5.58
C GLU A 229 -8.84 1.04 -4.24
N VAL A 230 -9.22 2.32 -4.23
CA VAL A 230 -9.06 3.22 -3.09
C VAL A 230 -10.32 3.33 -2.24
N ILE A 231 -11.46 2.88 -2.76
CA ILE A 231 -12.79 3.07 -2.17
C ILE A 231 -12.88 2.52 -0.73
N ASP A 232 -12.23 1.40 -0.48
CA ASP A 232 -12.26 0.70 0.81
C ASP A 232 -11.11 1.10 1.77
N SER A 233 -10.37 2.18 1.46
CA SER A 233 -9.30 2.68 2.32
C SER A 233 -9.84 3.45 3.52
N ASP A 234 -9.10 3.42 4.64
CA ASP A 234 -9.41 4.27 5.80
C ASP A 234 -9.08 5.74 5.53
N LYS A 235 -7.99 5.99 4.78
CA LYS A 235 -7.53 7.34 4.42
C LYS A 235 -6.80 7.33 3.08
N VAL A 236 -6.92 8.42 2.37
CA VAL A 236 -6.29 8.66 1.07
C VAL A 236 -5.40 9.89 1.16
N PHE A 237 -4.20 9.79 0.61
CA PHE A 237 -3.32 10.90 0.32
C PHE A 237 -3.23 11.09 -1.19
N VAL A 238 -3.46 12.30 -1.68
CA VAL A 238 -3.29 12.65 -3.09
C VAL A 238 -1.97 13.38 -3.26
N MET A 239 -1.11 12.87 -4.15
CA MET A 239 0.19 13.46 -4.45
C MET A 239 0.19 14.10 -5.83
N ASP A 240 0.71 15.31 -5.89
CA ASP A 240 1.05 16.02 -7.12
C ASP A 240 2.38 16.74 -6.97
N GLN A 241 3.25 16.66 -7.99
CA GLN A 241 4.56 17.34 -8.05
C GLN A 241 5.42 17.18 -6.78
N GLY A 242 5.39 15.99 -6.17
CA GLY A 242 6.17 15.67 -4.98
C GLY A 242 5.55 16.10 -3.66
N GLN A 243 4.36 16.68 -3.64
CA GLN A 243 3.66 17.15 -2.44
C GLN A 243 2.37 16.37 -2.20
N VAL A 244 1.94 16.29 -0.94
CA VAL A 244 0.58 15.88 -0.60
C VAL A 244 -0.33 17.09 -0.74
N VAL A 245 -1.22 17.07 -1.73
CA VAL A 245 -2.13 18.18 -2.06
C VAL A 245 -3.51 18.03 -1.46
N MET A 246 -3.93 16.78 -1.18
CA MET A 246 -5.21 16.48 -0.50
C MET A 246 -5.03 15.28 0.43
N GLU A 247 -5.75 15.28 1.53
CA GLU A 247 -5.90 14.11 2.41
C GLU A 247 -7.31 14.01 2.97
N GLY A 248 -7.79 12.80 3.20
CA GLY A 248 -9.13 12.56 3.74
C GLY A 248 -9.57 11.12 3.56
N THR A 249 -10.81 10.83 3.88
CA THR A 249 -11.47 9.56 3.53
C THR A 249 -11.73 9.48 2.03
N PRO A 250 -11.89 8.28 1.44
CA PRO A 250 -12.26 8.16 0.03
C PRO A 250 -13.45 9.02 -0.36
N ARG A 251 -14.47 9.07 0.49
CA ARG A 251 -15.68 9.89 0.26
C ARG A 251 -15.38 11.38 0.20
N GLU A 252 -14.57 11.90 1.12
CA GLU A 252 -14.15 13.30 1.14
C GLU A 252 -13.30 13.67 -0.08
N ILE A 253 -12.40 12.78 -0.49
CA ILE A 253 -11.54 12.98 -1.67
C ILE A 253 -12.36 12.97 -2.94
N PHE A 254 -13.16 11.94 -3.16
CA PHE A 254 -13.92 11.78 -4.41
C PHE A 254 -15.15 12.70 -4.50
N SER A 255 -15.58 13.35 -3.42
CA SER A 255 -16.57 14.43 -3.48
C SER A 255 -16.04 15.69 -4.18
N ARG A 256 -14.71 15.86 -4.26
CA ARG A 256 -14.04 17.03 -4.85
C ARG A 256 -13.65 16.78 -6.31
N VAL A 257 -14.64 16.41 -7.15
CA VAL A 257 -14.42 15.98 -8.54
C VAL A 257 -13.63 17.04 -9.35
N GLU A 258 -14.04 18.30 -9.28
CA GLU A 258 -13.41 19.37 -10.06
C GLU A 258 -11.98 19.71 -9.56
N GLU A 259 -11.70 19.48 -8.29
CA GLU A 259 -10.37 19.67 -7.71
C GLU A 259 -9.42 18.54 -8.14
N LEU A 260 -9.86 17.27 -8.12
CA LEU A 260 -9.09 16.12 -8.59
C LEU A 260 -8.70 16.24 -10.06
N LYS A 261 -9.62 16.75 -10.91
CA LYS A 261 -9.33 17.02 -12.33
C LYS A 261 -8.17 18.00 -12.52
N LYS A 262 -7.98 18.99 -11.63
CA LYS A 262 -6.82 19.89 -11.67
C LYS A 262 -5.51 19.15 -11.51
N TYR A 263 -5.51 18.07 -10.72
CA TYR A 263 -4.35 17.19 -10.51
C TYR A 263 -4.28 16.04 -11.52
N ARG A 264 -5.07 16.10 -12.63
CA ARG A 264 -5.12 15.07 -13.69
C ARG A 264 -5.52 13.70 -13.14
N LEU A 265 -6.39 13.69 -12.13
CA LEU A 265 -6.96 12.49 -11.55
C LEU A 265 -8.45 12.42 -11.85
N ASP A 266 -8.92 11.22 -12.14
CA ASP A 266 -10.32 10.92 -12.27
C ASP A 266 -10.94 10.55 -10.91
N VAL A 267 -12.24 10.26 -10.95
CA VAL A 267 -12.99 9.67 -9.83
C VAL A 267 -13.60 8.35 -10.29
N PRO A 268 -14.04 7.46 -9.38
CA PRO A 268 -14.78 6.26 -9.76
C PRO A 268 -15.91 6.61 -10.72
N GLN A 269 -16.16 5.76 -11.73
CA GLN A 269 -17.17 6.04 -12.77
C GLN A 269 -18.55 6.34 -12.19
N VAL A 270 -18.94 5.62 -11.13
CA VAL A 270 -20.22 5.85 -10.42
C VAL A 270 -20.25 7.22 -9.74
N THR A 271 -19.14 7.68 -9.20
CA THR A 271 -19.01 9.02 -8.58
C THR A 271 -19.16 10.11 -9.62
N LEU A 272 -18.54 9.92 -10.78
CA LEU A 272 -18.68 10.86 -11.90
C LEU A 272 -20.11 10.93 -12.39
N LEU A 273 -20.76 9.77 -12.57
CA LEU A 273 -22.18 9.70 -12.98
C LEU A 273 -23.08 10.41 -11.97
N ALA A 274 -22.90 10.14 -10.67
CA ALA A 274 -23.69 10.82 -9.63
C ALA A 274 -23.48 12.34 -9.65
N HIS A 275 -22.24 12.80 -9.86
CA HIS A 275 -21.92 14.21 -9.98
C HIS A 275 -22.60 14.87 -11.18
N GLU A 276 -22.61 14.23 -12.36
CA GLU A 276 -23.29 14.75 -13.56
C GLU A 276 -24.81 14.73 -13.41
N LEU A 277 -25.39 13.68 -12.81
CA LEU A 277 -26.83 13.64 -12.48
C LEU A 277 -27.23 14.78 -11.53
N LYS A 278 -26.42 15.05 -10.52
CA LYS A 278 -26.63 16.17 -9.60
C LYS A 278 -26.59 17.52 -10.32
N LYS A 279 -25.63 17.73 -11.23
CA LYS A 279 -25.59 18.92 -12.09
C LYS A 279 -26.84 19.05 -12.97
N ALA A 280 -27.42 17.94 -13.38
CA ALA A 280 -28.67 17.90 -14.16
C ALA A 280 -29.95 18.11 -13.30
N GLY A 281 -29.80 18.32 -11.98
CA GLY A 281 -30.92 18.65 -11.09
C GLY A 281 -31.47 17.46 -10.29
N VAL A 282 -30.82 16.28 -10.35
CA VAL A 282 -31.21 15.13 -9.52
C VAL A 282 -30.67 15.35 -8.09
N ASP A 283 -31.51 15.17 -7.08
CA ASP A 283 -31.11 15.32 -5.68
C ASP A 283 -30.31 14.10 -5.21
N LEU A 284 -28.98 14.23 -5.26
CA LEU A 284 -28.03 13.20 -4.87
C LEU A 284 -26.97 13.76 -3.91
N PRO A 285 -26.54 12.99 -2.89
CA PRO A 285 -25.43 13.39 -2.04
C PRO A 285 -24.11 13.38 -2.82
N ASP A 286 -23.12 14.15 -2.34
CA ASP A 286 -21.76 14.10 -2.87
C ASP A 286 -21.01 12.85 -2.40
N GLY A 287 -20.02 12.40 -3.18
CA GLY A 287 -19.14 11.32 -2.80
C GLY A 287 -19.78 9.94 -2.78
N ILE A 288 -20.72 9.65 -3.66
CA ILE A 288 -21.20 8.29 -3.93
C ILE A 288 -20.04 7.47 -4.48
N LEU A 289 -19.77 6.31 -3.86
CA LEU A 289 -18.59 5.50 -4.18
C LEU A 289 -18.92 4.17 -4.88
N THR A 290 -20.14 3.68 -4.73
CA THR A 290 -20.52 2.37 -5.29
C THR A 290 -21.81 2.45 -6.10
N THR A 291 -21.93 1.59 -7.12
CA THR A 291 -23.15 1.47 -7.94
C THR A 291 -24.38 1.15 -7.08
N LYS A 292 -24.20 0.29 -6.07
CA LYS A 292 -25.28 -0.03 -5.13
C LYS A 292 -25.79 1.22 -4.41
N GLU A 293 -24.87 2.04 -3.88
CA GLU A 293 -25.22 3.29 -3.20
C GLU A 293 -26.00 4.24 -4.12
N LEU A 294 -25.55 4.37 -5.38
CA LEU A 294 -26.25 5.21 -6.36
C LEU A 294 -27.66 4.70 -6.64
N VAL A 295 -27.82 3.40 -6.89
CA VAL A 295 -29.12 2.78 -7.14
C VAL A 295 -30.06 2.96 -5.94
N ASP A 296 -29.57 2.70 -4.72
CA ASP A 296 -30.35 2.88 -3.49
C ASP A 296 -30.86 4.33 -3.33
N LYS A 297 -30.11 5.33 -3.83
CA LYS A 297 -30.48 6.75 -3.78
C LYS A 297 -31.40 7.19 -4.91
N LEU A 298 -31.37 6.52 -6.06
CA LEU A 298 -32.25 6.83 -7.19
C LEU A 298 -33.64 6.14 -7.10
N CYS A 299 -33.70 5.00 -6.40
CA CYS A 299 -34.92 4.19 -6.30
C CYS A 299 -35.72 4.43 -5.01
N HIS A 300 -35.23 5.28 -4.12
CA HIS A 300 -35.84 5.68 -2.85
C HIS A 300 -35.88 7.19 -2.69
#